data_51de7ff0ac9a724b49f9e276c06648bb
#
_entry.id   51de7ff0ac9a724b49f9e276c06648bb
#
_cell.length_a   1.000
_cell.length_b   1.000
_cell.length_c   1.000
_cell.angle_alpha   90.00
_cell.angle_beta   90.00
_cell.angle_gamma   90.00
#
_symmetry.space_group_name_H-M   'P 1'
#
loop_
_entity.id
_entity.type
_entity.pdbx_description
1 polymer ?
#
loop_
_entity_poly.entity_id
_entity_poly.type
_entity_poly.pdbx_seq_one_letter_code
_entity_poly.pdbx_strand_id
1 'polypeptide(L)'
;MAGGGELSLDPARAWCHPDADGWLLAIRVQPNASVSAVVGEHGEQPKVRLAAPPVDGRANDELVRFLARALGVPRASVSVVRGQASRSKTVRIALVTGQ
;
A
#
# COMPACT_ATOMS: atom_id res chain seq x y z
N MET A 1 19.97 8.00 -0.98
CA MET A 1 19.26 7.67 -0.65
C MET A 1 18.13 8.14 -0.87
N ALA A 2 17.47 7.66 -0.84
CA ALA A 2 16.30 8.06 -1.27
C ALA A 2 15.56 8.81 -0.29
N GLY A 3 15.12 9.89 -0.60
CA GLY A 3 14.19 10.58 0.25
C GLY A 3 12.94 9.78 0.30
N GLY A 4 12.14 10.00 1.23
CA GLY A 4 10.95 9.27 1.42
C GLY A 4 11.28 7.91 1.97
N GLY A 5 10.38 7.07 2.02
CA GLY A 5 10.57 5.77 2.61
C GLY A 5 10.59 4.68 1.57
N GLU A 6 11.13 3.59 1.96
CA GLU A 6 10.97 2.37 1.21
C GLU A 6 9.92 1.52 1.85
N LEU A 7 9.24 0.74 1.04
CA LEU A 7 8.25 -0.18 1.53
C LEU A 7 8.75 -1.59 1.29
N SER A 8 8.86 -2.38 2.33
CA SER A 8 9.26 -3.76 2.20
C SER A 8 8.43 -4.62 3.13
N LEU A 9 8.26 -5.87 2.76
CA LEU A 9 7.45 -6.81 3.53
C LEU A 9 8.30 -7.37 4.65
N ASP A 10 8.06 -6.91 5.86
CA ASP A 10 8.84 -7.28 7.02
C ASP A 10 7.89 -7.57 8.17
N PRO A 11 7.78 -8.83 8.61
CA PRO A 11 6.84 -9.18 9.67
C PRO A 11 7.17 -8.56 11.02
N ALA A 12 8.35 -7.97 11.18
CA ALA A 12 8.68 -7.26 12.40
C ALA A 12 7.97 -5.90 12.48
N ARG A 13 7.43 -5.41 11.36
CA ARG A 13 6.72 -4.13 11.37
C ARG A 13 5.28 -4.32 11.82
N ALA A 14 4.80 -3.40 12.64
CA ALA A 14 3.44 -3.50 13.16
C ALA A 14 2.38 -3.43 12.07
N TRP A 15 2.69 -2.82 10.93
CA TRP A 15 1.73 -2.65 9.85
C TRP A 15 1.82 -3.75 8.79
N CYS A 16 2.66 -4.76 8.99
CA CYS A 16 2.90 -5.78 7.97
C CYS A 16 2.75 -7.16 8.62
N HIS A 17 1.68 -7.86 8.26
CA HIS A 17 1.37 -9.14 8.89
C HIS A 17 1.30 -10.25 7.84
N PRO A 18 1.95 -11.39 8.09
CA PRO A 18 1.76 -12.53 7.21
C PRO A 18 0.32 -13.01 7.27
N ASP A 19 -0.20 -13.47 6.16
CA ASP A 19 -1.59 -13.90 6.05
C ASP A 19 -1.68 -14.99 4.99
N ALA A 20 -1.86 -16.23 5.40
CA ALA A 20 -1.94 -17.36 4.51
C ALA A 20 -0.74 -17.37 3.56
N ASP A 21 -0.96 -17.20 2.26
CA ASP A 21 0.11 -17.18 1.28
C ASP A 21 0.44 -15.76 0.83
N GLY A 22 0.32 -14.82 1.72
CA GLY A 22 0.57 -13.43 1.37
C GLY A 22 0.75 -12.58 2.60
N TRP A 23 0.38 -11.31 2.47
CA TRP A 23 0.58 -10.31 3.51
C TRP A 23 -0.63 -9.39 3.61
N LEU A 24 -0.86 -8.86 4.81
CA LEU A 24 -1.81 -7.77 5.03
C LEU A 24 -1.03 -6.56 5.49
N LEU A 25 -1.25 -5.45 4.82
CA LEU A 25 -0.55 -4.20 5.14
C LEU A 25 -1.56 -3.16 5.57
N ALA A 26 -1.30 -2.50 6.70
CA ALA A 26 -2.09 -1.38 7.17
C ALA A 26 -1.40 -0.10 6.72
N ILE A 27 -2.03 0.66 5.83
CA ILE A 27 -1.39 1.80 5.18
C ILE A 27 -2.26 3.03 5.34
N ARG A 28 -1.63 4.16 5.66
CA ARG A 28 -2.29 5.46 5.71
C ARG A 28 -2.07 6.18 4.39
N VAL A 29 -3.13 6.63 3.73
CA VAL A 29 -3.02 7.25 2.42
C VAL A 29 -3.37 8.73 2.51
N GLN A 30 -2.73 9.52 1.65
CA GLN A 30 -3.01 10.93 1.47
C GLN A 30 -3.17 11.20 -0.02
N PRO A 31 -4.40 11.31 -0.51
CA PRO A 31 -4.61 11.56 -1.94
C PRO A 31 -4.32 13.01 -2.30
N ASN A 32 -4.52 13.32 -3.57
CA ASN A 32 -4.41 14.69 -4.09
C ASN A 32 -2.98 15.19 -4.06
N ALA A 33 -2.01 14.32 -4.19
CA ALA A 33 -0.61 14.70 -4.31
C ALA A 33 -0.21 14.70 -5.78
N SER A 34 0.92 15.32 -6.07
CA SER A 34 1.39 15.35 -7.45
C SER A 34 2.17 14.09 -7.81
N VAL A 35 2.73 13.41 -6.84
CA VAL A 35 3.51 12.18 -7.06
C VAL A 35 3.17 11.19 -5.98
N SER A 36 3.02 9.94 -6.36
CA SER A 36 2.80 8.86 -5.39
C SER A 36 4.13 8.44 -4.78
N ALA A 37 4.20 8.39 -3.45
CA ALA A 37 5.44 8.07 -2.76
C ALA A 37 5.16 7.71 -1.30
N VAL A 38 6.03 6.89 -0.73
CA VAL A 38 6.04 6.66 0.70
C VAL A 38 6.75 7.85 1.35
N VAL A 39 6.08 8.54 2.25
CA VAL A 39 6.61 9.79 2.78
C VAL A 39 6.81 9.75 4.29
N GLY A 40 6.85 8.58 4.88
CA GLY A 40 7.10 8.47 6.31
C GLY A 40 6.08 7.58 6.95
N GLU A 41 5.86 7.79 8.24
CA GLU A 41 4.92 6.98 9.00
C GLU A 41 3.93 7.87 9.71
N HIS A 42 2.73 7.35 9.90
CA HIS A 42 1.69 8.00 10.67
C HIS A 42 1.25 6.98 11.71
N GLY A 43 1.61 7.22 12.97
CA GLY A 43 1.47 6.19 13.97
C GLY A 43 2.39 5.04 13.64
N GLU A 44 1.84 3.85 13.52
CA GLU A 44 2.61 2.68 13.14
C GLU A 44 2.34 2.25 11.73
N GLN A 45 1.82 3.13 10.90
CA GLN A 45 1.49 2.82 9.51
C GLN A 45 2.37 3.63 8.58
N PRO A 46 2.80 3.05 7.47
CA PRO A 46 3.45 3.87 6.45
C PRO A 46 2.46 4.85 5.87
N LYS A 47 2.92 6.07 5.65
CA LYS A 47 2.11 7.10 5.03
C LYS A 47 2.48 7.18 3.56
N VAL A 48 1.49 7.01 2.71
CA VAL A 48 1.68 6.99 1.27
C VAL A 48 0.89 8.15 0.66
N ARG A 49 1.58 9.03 -0.05
CA ARG A 49 0.93 10.03 -0.87
C ARG A 49 0.51 9.41 -2.18
N LEU A 50 -0.65 9.77 -2.67
CA LEU A 50 -1.17 9.22 -3.91
C LEU A 50 -1.47 10.32 -4.89
N ALA A 51 -0.96 10.18 -6.11
CA ALA A 51 -1.25 11.11 -7.20
C ALA A 51 -2.59 10.75 -7.79
N ALA A 52 -3.64 11.00 -7.05
CA ALA A 52 -5.00 10.71 -7.44
C ALA A 52 -5.93 11.65 -6.69
N PRO A 53 -7.07 12.00 -7.29
CA PRO A 53 -8.05 12.83 -6.58
C PRO A 53 -8.63 12.05 -5.40
N PRO A 54 -9.20 12.74 -4.41
CA PRO A 54 -9.77 12.07 -3.24
C PRO A 54 -11.14 11.47 -3.55
N VAL A 55 -11.18 10.63 -4.53
CA VAL A 55 -12.35 9.89 -4.95
C VAL A 55 -12.03 8.42 -4.73
N ASP A 56 -12.90 7.71 -4.04
CA ASP A 56 -12.58 6.41 -3.49
C ASP A 56 -11.97 5.45 -4.51
N GLY A 57 -12.61 5.22 -5.63
CA GLY A 57 -12.11 4.28 -6.62
C GLY A 57 -10.78 4.70 -7.21
N ARG A 58 -10.60 6.01 -7.43
CA ARG A 58 -9.37 6.51 -8.06
C ARG A 58 -8.18 6.37 -7.10
N ALA A 59 -8.37 6.70 -5.85
CA ALA A 59 -7.30 6.58 -4.87
C ALA A 59 -6.92 5.12 -4.65
N ASN A 60 -7.90 4.23 -4.59
CA ASN A 60 -7.63 2.81 -4.42
C ASN A 60 -6.88 2.23 -5.61
N ASP A 61 -7.26 2.62 -6.82
CA ASP A 61 -6.56 2.15 -8.02
C ASP A 61 -5.11 2.62 -8.04
N GLU A 62 -4.88 3.86 -7.67
CA GLU A 62 -3.51 4.38 -7.65
C GLU A 62 -2.69 3.69 -6.55
N LEU A 63 -3.30 3.41 -5.40
CA LEU A 63 -2.60 2.71 -4.33
C LEU A 63 -2.18 1.31 -4.78
N VAL A 64 -3.08 0.59 -5.44
CA VAL A 64 -2.75 -0.74 -5.96
C VAL A 64 -1.60 -0.66 -6.96
N ARG A 65 -1.67 0.29 -7.88
CA ARG A 65 -0.63 0.45 -8.89
C ARG A 65 0.71 0.80 -8.25
N PHE A 66 0.69 1.72 -7.28
CA PHE A 66 1.91 2.15 -6.62
C PHE A 66 2.54 1.00 -5.82
N LEU A 67 1.74 0.27 -5.05
CA LEU A 67 2.27 -0.81 -4.24
C LEU A 67 2.79 -1.96 -5.10
N ALA A 68 2.11 -2.28 -6.18
CA ALA A 68 2.58 -3.33 -7.08
C ALA A 68 3.96 -2.99 -7.61
N ARG A 69 4.17 -1.74 -8.00
CA ARG A 69 5.48 -1.32 -8.49
C ARG A 69 6.52 -1.29 -7.36
N ALA A 70 6.15 -0.75 -6.22
CA ALA A 70 7.09 -0.60 -5.11
C ALA A 70 7.54 -1.95 -4.56
N LEU A 71 6.66 -2.93 -4.56
CA LEU A 71 6.97 -4.25 -4.02
C LEU A 71 7.40 -5.23 -5.10
N GLY A 72 7.32 -4.85 -6.36
CA GLY A 72 7.74 -5.73 -7.45
C GLY A 72 6.82 -6.92 -7.65
N VAL A 73 5.51 -6.74 -7.45
CA VAL A 73 4.53 -7.81 -7.62
C VAL A 73 3.51 -7.39 -8.68
N PRO A 74 2.80 -8.35 -9.27
CA PRO A 74 1.76 -8.01 -10.24
C PRO A 74 0.62 -7.25 -9.59
N ARG A 75 -0.03 -6.38 -10.34
CA ARG A 75 -1.18 -5.64 -9.82
C ARG A 75 -2.29 -6.58 -9.37
N ALA A 76 -2.46 -7.70 -10.04
CA ALA A 76 -3.48 -8.67 -9.66
C ALA A 76 -3.24 -9.25 -8.28
N SER A 77 -2.03 -9.13 -7.75
CA SER A 77 -1.70 -9.63 -6.41
C SER A 77 -2.03 -8.63 -5.31
N VAL A 78 -2.41 -7.40 -5.67
CA VAL A 78 -2.62 -6.34 -4.69
C VAL A 78 -4.10 -5.96 -4.67
N SER A 79 -4.71 -5.97 -3.50
CA SER A 79 -6.12 -5.58 -3.39
C SER A 79 -6.35 -4.85 -2.07
N VAL A 80 -7.22 -3.84 -2.13
CA VAL A 80 -7.66 -3.14 -0.93
C VAL A 80 -8.83 -3.93 -0.37
N VAL A 81 -8.65 -4.51 0.81
CA VAL A 81 -9.66 -5.41 1.38
C VAL A 81 -10.44 -4.74 2.51
N ARG A 82 -10.01 -3.60 2.99
CA ARG A 82 -10.71 -2.89 4.05
C ARG A 82 -10.37 -1.41 3.97
N GLY A 83 -11.31 -0.56 4.34
CA GLY A 83 -11.08 0.87 4.35
C GLY A 83 -11.14 1.51 2.97
N GLN A 84 -12.00 1.00 2.09
CA GLN A 84 -12.07 1.50 0.71
C GLN A 84 -12.38 3.00 0.66
N ALA A 85 -13.19 3.49 1.61
CA ALA A 85 -13.55 4.90 1.64
C ALA A 85 -12.84 5.62 2.79
N SER A 86 -11.76 5.06 3.30
CA SER A 86 -11.05 5.60 4.44
C SER A 86 -9.61 5.94 4.04
N ARG A 87 -8.99 6.81 4.80
CA ARG A 87 -7.56 7.09 4.60
C ARG A 87 -6.69 6.01 5.24
N SER A 88 -7.23 5.19 6.12
CA SER A 88 -6.52 4.04 6.67
C SER A 88 -7.03 2.81 5.97
N LYS A 89 -6.18 2.15 5.20
CA LYS A 89 -6.59 1.04 4.34
C LYS A 89 -5.82 -0.21 4.70
N THR A 90 -6.49 -1.35 4.57
CA THR A 90 -5.82 -2.64 4.66
C THR A 90 -5.69 -3.20 3.25
N VAL A 91 -4.46 -3.55 2.90
CA VAL A 91 -4.15 -4.03 1.56
C VAL A 91 -3.62 -5.44 1.67
N ARG A 92 -4.13 -6.34 0.85
CA ARG A 92 -3.65 -7.71 0.81
C ARG A 92 -2.71 -7.88 -0.37
N ILE A 93 -1.56 -8.47 -0.11
CA ILE A 93 -0.59 -8.83 -1.14
C ILE A 93 -0.57 -10.34 -1.23
N ALA A 94 -1.01 -10.90 -2.33
CA ALA A 94 -0.99 -12.33 -2.53
C ALA A 94 0.32 -12.72 -3.18
N LEU A 95 1.08 -13.56 -2.50
CA LEU A 95 2.36 -14.02 -3.06
C LEU A 95 2.14 -15.39 -3.66
N VAL A 96 1.38 -15.42 -4.70
CA VAL A 96 1.09 -16.67 -5.38
C VAL A 96 2.25 -16.98 -6.30
N THR A 97 2.84 -18.15 -6.07
CA THR A 97 3.91 -18.49 -6.88
C THR A 97 3.47 -19.55 -7.79
N GLY A 98 3.29 -19.81 -8.54
CA GLY A 98 2.91 -20.85 -9.21
C GLY A 98 2.50 -20.58 -10.55
N GLN A 99 2.63 -20.25 -10.77
CA GLN A 99 2.13 -20.23 -11.83
C GLN A 99 2.49 -20.17 -12.75
#